data_28e388ef5dcb16058475a33f4e9131d1
#
_entry.id   28e388ef5dcb16058475a33f4e9131d1
#
_cell.length_a   1.000
_cell.length_b   1.000
_cell.length_c   1.000
_cell.angle_alpha   90.00
_cell.angle_beta   90.00
_cell.angle_gamma   90.00
#
_symmetry.space_group_name_H-M   'P 1'
#
loop_
_entity.id
_entity.type
_entity.pdbx_description
1 polymer ?
#
loop_
_entity_poly.entity_id
_entity_poly.type
_entity_poly.pdbx_seq_one_letter_code
_entity_poly.pdbx_strand_id
1 'polypeptide(L)'
;MKGELKGLLKEIISITIGILIALYINNWNEDRKDSNYIENISASIHQELSETREDIDKKIVQQRMLIDTLNFYRKDDQMSLDRVITKAKGIFIPSIRINSWKAIANSKIELMDYSTVSTLADIEEQKELLKIKSEKLLDYLFANYRKTGEEQKEFMQILMSEIISTETFLKQSIDEIIKEDKSLEK
;
A
#
# COMPACT_ATOMS: atom_id res chain seq x y z
N MET A 1 -60.94 32.75 -13.01
CA MET A 1 -59.98 32.71 -11.91
C MET A 1 -59.77 31.34 -11.26
N LYS A 2 -60.81 30.63 -10.70
CA LYS A 2 -60.58 29.28 -10.09
C LYS A 2 -60.19 28.19 -11.07
N GLY A 3 -60.60 28.27 -12.37
CA GLY A 3 -60.24 27.30 -13.40
C GLY A 3 -58.81 27.44 -13.94
N GLU A 4 -58.38 28.69 -14.09
CA GLU A 4 -57.01 29.03 -14.59
C GLU A 4 -55.95 28.66 -13.56
N LEU A 5 -56.23 28.88 -12.27
CA LEU A 5 -55.32 28.50 -11.16
C LEU A 5 -55.15 26.98 -11.08
N LYS A 6 -56.20 26.19 -11.33
CA LYS A 6 -56.11 24.70 -11.41
C LYS A 6 -55.32 24.22 -12.63
N GLY A 7 -55.42 24.93 -13.75
CA GLY A 7 -54.62 24.65 -14.97
C GLY A 7 -53.11 24.88 -14.69
N LEU A 8 -52.81 26.04 -14.13
CA LEU A 8 -51.42 26.43 -13.77
C LEU A 8 -50.79 25.48 -12.75
N LEU A 9 -51.58 25.04 -11.73
CA LEU A 9 -51.13 24.05 -10.76
C LEU A 9 -50.82 22.69 -11.40
N LYS A 10 -51.64 22.22 -12.33
CA LYS A 10 -51.39 20.95 -13.04
C LYS A 10 -50.11 21.04 -13.90
N GLU A 11 -49.88 22.17 -14.53
CA GLU A 11 -48.71 22.40 -15.38
C GLU A 11 -47.42 22.42 -14.53
N ILE A 12 -47.43 23.15 -13.41
CA ILE A 12 -46.32 23.16 -12.45
C ILE A 12 -46.01 21.74 -11.90
N ILE A 13 -47.05 20.99 -11.53
CA ILE A 13 -46.89 19.62 -11.01
C ILE A 13 -46.27 18.73 -12.09
N SER A 14 -46.73 18.81 -13.34
CA SER A 14 -46.18 18.00 -14.44
C SER A 14 -44.72 18.29 -14.71
N ILE A 15 -44.35 19.59 -14.73
CA ILE A 15 -42.95 20.02 -14.92
C ILE A 15 -42.10 19.54 -13.74
N THR A 16 -42.57 19.71 -12.50
CA THR A 16 -41.86 19.27 -11.30
C THR A 16 -41.60 17.77 -11.30
N ILE A 17 -42.63 16.95 -11.65
CA ILE A 17 -42.49 15.49 -11.78
C ILE A 17 -41.45 15.14 -12.85
N GLY A 18 -41.48 15.82 -14.01
CA GLY A 18 -40.48 15.60 -15.07
C GLY A 18 -39.04 15.87 -14.61
N ILE A 19 -38.85 16.97 -13.89
CA ILE A 19 -37.51 17.30 -13.31
C ILE A 19 -37.08 16.27 -12.29
N LEU A 20 -37.98 15.84 -11.38
CA LEU A 20 -37.67 14.84 -10.36
C LEU A 20 -37.29 13.49 -10.98
N ILE A 21 -38.00 13.06 -12.03
CA ILE A 21 -37.67 11.83 -12.77
C ILE A 21 -36.29 11.96 -13.43
N ALA A 22 -36.03 13.09 -14.07
CA ALA A 22 -34.72 13.33 -14.71
C ALA A 22 -33.57 13.29 -13.69
N LEU A 23 -33.74 13.95 -12.55
CA LEU A 23 -32.76 13.92 -11.45
C LEU A 23 -32.58 12.51 -10.88
N TYR A 24 -33.66 11.78 -10.68
CA TYR A 24 -33.59 10.38 -10.20
C TYR A 24 -32.81 9.47 -11.16
N ILE A 25 -33.08 9.58 -12.48
CA ILE A 25 -32.36 8.80 -13.49
C ILE A 25 -30.86 9.19 -13.51
N ASN A 26 -30.57 10.50 -13.39
CA ASN A 26 -29.19 10.97 -13.36
C ASN A 26 -28.44 10.42 -12.14
N ASN A 27 -29.01 10.55 -10.93
CA ASN A 27 -28.41 10.05 -9.70
C ASN A 27 -28.22 8.53 -9.77
N TRP A 28 -29.22 7.77 -10.22
CA TRP A 28 -29.09 6.33 -10.38
C TRP A 28 -27.96 5.93 -11.33
N ASN A 29 -27.77 6.68 -12.42
CA ASN A 29 -26.67 6.42 -13.36
C ASN A 29 -25.31 6.79 -12.77
N GLU A 30 -25.23 7.83 -11.95
CA GLU A 30 -24.02 8.19 -11.18
C GLU A 30 -23.69 7.09 -10.15
N ASP A 31 -24.63 6.70 -9.31
CA ASP A 31 -24.46 5.65 -8.31
C ASP A 31 -23.94 4.34 -8.95
N ARG A 32 -24.49 3.98 -10.11
CA ARG A 32 -24.03 2.79 -10.84
C ARG A 32 -22.61 2.92 -11.36
N LYS A 33 -22.21 4.12 -11.86
CA LYS A 33 -20.84 4.37 -12.31
C LYS A 33 -19.88 4.31 -11.12
N ASP A 34 -20.26 4.88 -10.00
CA ASP A 34 -19.46 4.91 -8.79
C ASP A 34 -19.28 3.50 -8.20
N SER A 35 -20.35 2.69 -8.15
CA SER A 35 -20.25 1.30 -7.75
C SER A 35 -19.30 0.49 -8.63
N ASN A 36 -19.42 0.60 -9.95
CA ASN A 36 -18.51 -0.09 -10.88
C ASN A 36 -17.06 0.40 -10.74
N TYR A 37 -16.87 1.71 -10.48
CA TYR A 37 -15.53 2.27 -10.26
C TYR A 37 -14.89 1.72 -9.01
N ILE A 38 -15.64 1.68 -7.89
CA ILE A 38 -15.16 1.12 -6.62
C ILE A 38 -14.83 -0.35 -6.75
N GLU A 39 -15.69 -1.15 -7.37
CA GLU A 39 -15.44 -2.58 -7.59
C GLU A 39 -14.11 -2.81 -8.34
N ASN A 40 -13.91 -2.10 -9.44
CA ASN A 40 -12.70 -2.24 -10.26
C ASN A 40 -11.44 -1.77 -9.52
N ILE A 41 -11.51 -0.64 -8.81
CA ILE A 41 -10.34 -0.11 -8.10
C ILE A 41 -9.98 -0.96 -6.88
N SER A 42 -10.99 -1.47 -6.15
CA SER A 42 -10.79 -2.40 -5.04
C SER A 42 -10.11 -3.69 -5.51
N ALA A 43 -10.59 -4.29 -6.59
CA ALA A 43 -9.95 -5.47 -7.19
C ALA A 43 -8.48 -5.19 -7.56
N SER A 44 -8.18 -4.00 -8.12
CA SER A 44 -6.82 -3.61 -8.45
C SER A 44 -5.95 -3.40 -7.20
N ILE A 45 -6.49 -2.79 -6.14
CA ILE A 45 -5.82 -2.64 -4.84
C ILE A 45 -5.47 -4.02 -4.27
N HIS A 46 -6.43 -4.94 -4.25
CA HIS A 46 -6.21 -6.30 -3.75
C HIS A 46 -5.12 -7.04 -4.52
N GLN A 47 -5.10 -6.92 -5.83
CA GLN A 47 -4.04 -7.51 -6.65
C GLN A 47 -2.67 -6.91 -6.31
N GLU A 48 -2.54 -5.58 -6.26
CA GLU A 48 -1.29 -4.89 -5.91
C GLU A 48 -0.79 -5.28 -4.51
N LEU A 49 -1.68 -5.36 -3.53
CA LEU A 49 -1.36 -5.78 -2.17
C LEU A 49 -0.95 -7.25 -2.08
N SER A 50 -1.61 -8.14 -2.81
CA SER A 50 -1.25 -9.56 -2.88
C SER A 50 0.15 -9.75 -3.47
N GLU A 51 0.46 -9.06 -4.58
CA GLU A 51 1.80 -9.08 -5.21
C GLU A 51 2.86 -8.50 -4.27
N THR A 52 2.54 -7.42 -3.56
CA THR A 52 3.42 -6.80 -2.55
C THR A 52 3.72 -7.78 -1.41
N ARG A 53 2.70 -8.43 -0.89
CA ARG A 53 2.84 -9.43 0.18
C ARG A 53 3.76 -10.59 -0.22
N GLU A 54 3.59 -11.12 -1.43
CA GLU A 54 4.45 -12.17 -1.95
C GLU A 54 5.91 -11.73 -2.12
N ASP A 55 6.12 -10.48 -2.58
CA ASP A 55 7.47 -9.94 -2.74
C ASP A 55 8.14 -9.75 -1.37
N ILE A 56 7.42 -9.23 -0.36
CA ILE A 56 7.91 -9.15 1.02
C ILE A 56 8.34 -10.51 1.53
N ASP A 57 7.51 -11.55 1.40
CA ASP A 57 7.83 -12.91 1.87
C ASP A 57 9.12 -13.45 1.22
N LYS A 58 9.29 -13.23 -0.07
CA LYS A 58 10.49 -13.63 -0.80
C LYS A 58 11.73 -12.86 -0.33
N LYS A 59 11.61 -11.54 -0.12
CA LYS A 59 12.73 -10.68 0.26
C LYS A 59 13.17 -10.89 1.70
N ILE A 60 12.27 -11.09 2.63
CA ILE A 60 12.60 -11.38 4.04
C ILE A 60 13.53 -12.61 4.15
N VAL A 61 13.30 -13.66 3.36
CA VAL A 61 14.18 -14.83 3.35
C VAL A 61 15.60 -14.47 2.92
N GLN A 62 15.73 -13.65 1.87
CA GLN A 62 17.02 -13.19 1.35
C GLN A 62 17.73 -12.23 2.32
N GLN A 63 16.98 -11.37 2.99
CA GLN A 63 17.50 -10.43 4.00
C GLN A 63 18.00 -11.17 5.24
N ARG A 64 17.30 -12.19 5.70
CA ARG A 64 17.76 -13.05 6.80
C ARG A 64 19.06 -13.77 6.44
N MET A 65 19.21 -14.23 5.20
CA MET A 65 20.48 -14.82 4.72
C MET A 65 21.62 -13.80 4.80
N LEU A 66 21.37 -12.52 4.50
CA LEU A 66 22.37 -11.46 4.68
C LEU A 66 22.74 -11.29 6.16
N ILE A 67 21.75 -11.23 7.05
CA ILE A 67 21.99 -11.14 8.51
C ILE A 67 22.83 -12.33 9.00
N ASP A 68 22.48 -13.54 8.61
CA ASP A 68 23.23 -14.75 8.99
C ASP A 68 24.65 -14.72 8.47
N THR A 69 24.86 -14.25 7.23
CA THR A 69 26.18 -14.11 6.62
C THR A 69 27.02 -13.04 7.34
N LEU A 70 26.41 -11.89 7.70
CA LEU A 70 27.06 -10.85 8.51
C LEU A 70 27.48 -11.40 9.88
N ASN A 71 26.61 -12.15 10.52
CA ASN A 71 26.87 -12.78 11.83
C ASN A 71 28.01 -13.81 11.72
N PHE A 72 28.01 -14.66 10.69
CA PHE A 72 29.07 -15.64 10.47
C PHE A 72 30.45 -15.02 10.31
N TYR A 73 30.55 -13.92 9.55
CA TYR A 73 31.82 -13.20 9.33
C TYR A 73 32.05 -12.02 10.29
N ARG A 74 31.29 -11.92 11.38
CA ARG A 74 31.32 -10.77 12.30
C ARG A 74 32.74 -10.46 12.78
N LYS A 75 33.49 -11.46 13.26
CA LYS A 75 34.84 -11.33 13.83
C LYS A 75 35.97 -11.55 12.82
N ASP A 76 35.66 -11.72 11.54
CA ASP A 76 36.65 -11.94 10.51
C ASP A 76 37.14 -10.58 9.95
N ASP A 77 38.31 -10.16 10.40
CA ASP A 77 38.94 -8.89 9.99
C ASP A 77 39.43 -8.87 8.54
N GLN A 78 39.43 -9.99 7.83
CA GLN A 78 39.75 -10.07 6.41
C GLN A 78 38.51 -9.94 5.52
N MET A 79 37.33 -10.01 6.11
CA MET A 79 36.06 -9.99 5.41
C MET A 79 35.41 -8.62 5.50
N SER A 80 35.48 -7.86 4.42
CA SER A 80 34.84 -6.54 4.29
C SER A 80 33.35 -6.64 3.99
N LEU A 81 32.60 -5.56 4.24
CA LEU A 81 31.14 -5.53 4.03
C LEU A 81 30.74 -5.88 2.60
N ASP A 82 31.43 -5.38 1.58
CA ASP A 82 31.17 -5.71 0.17
C ASP A 82 31.31 -7.20 -0.12
N ARG A 83 32.32 -7.86 0.47
CA ARG A 83 32.53 -9.31 0.33
C ARG A 83 31.45 -10.11 1.03
N VAL A 84 31.03 -9.69 2.23
CA VAL A 84 29.93 -10.31 2.96
C VAL A 84 28.64 -10.22 2.15
N ILE A 85 28.31 -9.03 1.64
CA ILE A 85 27.11 -8.82 0.81
C ILE A 85 27.17 -9.65 -0.46
N THR A 86 28.34 -9.74 -1.11
CA THR A 86 28.51 -10.58 -2.29
C THR A 86 28.23 -12.05 -1.97
N LYS A 87 28.73 -12.55 -0.82
CA LYS A 87 28.45 -13.93 -0.37
C LYS A 87 26.97 -14.17 -0.05
N ALA A 88 26.29 -13.15 0.48
CA ALA A 88 24.83 -13.18 0.73
C ALA A 88 23.99 -12.95 -0.55
N LYS A 89 24.61 -12.83 -1.72
CA LYS A 89 23.99 -12.57 -3.03
C LYS A 89 23.35 -11.19 -3.20
N GLY A 90 23.68 -10.24 -2.34
CA GLY A 90 23.19 -8.86 -2.43
C GLY A 90 22.31 -8.40 -1.27
N ILE A 91 21.78 -7.19 -1.43
CA ILE A 91 20.78 -6.59 -0.56
C ILE A 91 19.45 -6.58 -1.33
N PHE A 92 18.39 -7.01 -0.70
CA PHE A 92 17.08 -7.14 -1.31
C PHE A 92 16.07 -6.28 -0.54
N ILE A 93 15.32 -5.44 -1.25
CA ILE A 93 14.23 -4.62 -0.71
C ILE A 93 12.98 -4.92 -1.54
N PRO A 94 11.81 -5.16 -0.93
CA PRO A 94 10.59 -5.44 -1.66
C PRO A 94 10.05 -4.21 -2.38
N SER A 95 9.32 -4.45 -3.45
CA SER A 95 8.58 -3.41 -4.18
C SER A 95 7.17 -3.29 -3.62
N ILE A 96 6.87 -2.17 -2.97
CA ILE A 96 5.56 -1.89 -2.39
C ILE A 96 4.67 -1.17 -3.41
N ARG A 97 3.65 -1.87 -3.92
CA ARG A 97 2.72 -1.39 -4.94
C ARG A 97 1.43 -0.91 -4.28
N ILE A 98 1.09 0.36 -4.49
CA ILE A 98 -0.11 1.04 -3.98
C ILE A 98 -0.60 2.09 -4.99
N ASN A 99 -0.46 1.84 -6.29
CA ASN A 99 -0.79 2.84 -7.31
C ASN A 99 -2.29 3.06 -7.40
N SER A 100 -3.08 1.99 -7.30
CA SER A 100 -4.54 2.04 -7.32
C SER A 100 -5.08 2.79 -6.10
N TRP A 101 -4.49 2.60 -4.91
CA TRP A 101 -4.78 3.41 -3.73
C TRP A 101 -4.53 4.89 -4.00
N LYS A 102 -3.37 5.26 -4.54
CA LYS A 102 -3.04 6.65 -4.85
C LYS A 102 -4.01 7.27 -5.87
N ALA A 103 -4.52 6.50 -6.80
CA ALA A 103 -5.49 6.96 -7.77
C ALA A 103 -6.82 7.34 -7.12
N ILE A 104 -7.36 6.48 -6.23
CA ILE A 104 -8.65 6.76 -5.57
C ILE A 104 -8.51 7.81 -4.46
N ALA A 105 -7.41 7.80 -3.70
CA ALA A 105 -7.15 8.79 -2.64
C ALA A 105 -7.14 10.23 -3.16
N ASN A 106 -6.75 10.43 -4.43
CA ASN A 106 -6.72 11.73 -5.07
C ASN A 106 -7.99 12.06 -5.87
N SER A 107 -9.01 11.22 -5.88
CA SER A 107 -10.20 11.41 -6.73
C SER A 107 -11.52 11.19 -5.99
N LYS A 108 -11.81 9.99 -5.55
CA LYS A 108 -13.11 9.55 -5.03
C LYS A 108 -13.00 8.76 -3.72
N ILE A 109 -12.16 9.22 -2.80
CA ILE A 109 -11.91 8.58 -1.51
C ILE A 109 -13.18 8.44 -0.67
N GLU A 110 -14.14 9.34 -0.86
CA GLU A 110 -15.44 9.34 -0.17
C GLU A 110 -16.32 8.15 -0.50
N LEU A 111 -16.00 7.40 -1.56
CA LEU A 111 -16.72 6.20 -1.94
C LEU A 111 -16.21 4.93 -1.22
N MET A 112 -15.05 5.01 -0.53
CA MET A 112 -14.50 3.90 0.23
C MET A 112 -14.94 3.95 1.69
N ASP A 113 -14.96 2.79 2.34
CA ASP A 113 -15.20 2.76 3.78
C ASP A 113 -13.99 3.29 4.56
N TYR A 114 -14.26 3.88 5.74
CA TYR A 114 -13.24 4.56 6.53
C TYR A 114 -12.15 3.60 7.05
N SER A 115 -12.47 2.34 7.38
CA SER A 115 -11.51 1.39 7.93
C SER A 115 -10.48 1.02 6.87
N THR A 116 -10.93 0.72 5.67
CA THR A 116 -10.08 0.43 4.50
C THR A 116 -9.19 1.63 4.15
N VAL A 117 -9.76 2.84 4.13
CA VAL A 117 -8.99 4.08 3.90
C VAL A 117 -7.89 4.26 4.92
N SER A 118 -8.20 4.05 6.22
CA SER A 118 -7.21 4.18 7.30
C SER A 118 -6.07 3.19 7.14
N THR A 119 -6.38 1.91 6.91
CA THR A 119 -5.36 0.87 6.74
C THR A 119 -4.51 1.09 5.49
N LEU A 120 -5.09 1.56 4.39
CA LEU A 120 -4.33 1.89 3.17
C LEU A 120 -3.42 3.10 3.37
N ALA A 121 -3.85 4.10 4.15
CA ALA A 121 -3.01 5.22 4.53
C ALA A 121 -1.82 4.78 5.41
N ASP A 122 -2.04 3.87 6.36
CA ASP A 122 -0.98 3.29 7.18
C ASP A 122 0.03 2.51 6.32
N ILE A 123 -0.44 1.74 5.33
CA ILE A 123 0.42 1.05 4.36
C ILE A 123 1.27 2.05 3.56
N GLU A 124 0.71 3.19 3.15
CA GLU A 124 1.45 4.25 2.46
C GLU A 124 2.53 4.86 3.36
N GLU A 125 2.22 5.16 4.62
CA GLU A 125 3.18 5.66 5.60
C GLU A 125 4.33 4.66 5.82
N GLN A 126 4.02 3.38 6.01
CA GLN A 126 5.02 2.32 6.17
C GLN A 126 5.90 2.15 4.93
N LYS A 127 5.36 2.32 3.74
CA LYS A 127 6.14 2.34 2.49
C LYS A 127 7.16 3.47 2.48
N GLU A 128 6.77 4.68 2.87
CA GLU A 128 7.71 5.82 2.93
C GLU A 128 8.77 5.59 4.03
N LEU A 129 8.38 5.03 5.18
CA LEU A 129 9.32 4.66 6.24
C LEU A 129 10.33 3.59 5.77
N LEU A 130 9.86 2.56 5.04
CA LEU A 130 10.72 1.53 4.45
C LEU A 130 11.73 2.14 3.47
N LYS A 131 11.30 3.09 2.65
CA LYS A 131 12.18 3.83 1.74
C LYS A 131 13.28 4.56 2.49
N ILE A 132 12.92 5.34 3.52
CA ILE A 132 13.88 6.09 4.35
C ILE A 132 14.89 5.14 5.02
N LYS A 133 14.44 4.02 5.57
CA LYS A 133 15.32 3.02 6.19
C LYS A 133 16.25 2.38 5.16
N SER A 134 15.75 2.10 3.97
CA SER A 134 16.54 1.53 2.87
C SER A 134 17.62 2.50 2.38
N GLU A 135 17.31 3.78 2.25
CA GLU A 135 18.27 4.83 1.91
C GLU A 135 19.38 4.92 2.97
N LYS A 136 19.03 4.93 4.27
CA LYS A 136 20.01 4.91 5.36
C LYS A 136 20.92 3.69 5.34
N LEU A 137 20.37 2.51 5.01
CA LEU A 137 21.15 1.29 4.86
C LEU A 137 22.18 1.41 3.73
N LEU A 138 21.74 1.93 2.57
CA LEU A 138 22.62 2.13 1.40
C LEU A 138 23.68 3.18 1.67
N ASP A 139 23.34 4.31 2.29
CA ASP A 139 24.28 5.36 2.68
C ASP A 139 25.36 4.81 3.62
N TYR A 140 24.94 4.04 4.63
CA TYR A 140 25.86 3.38 5.55
C TYR A 140 26.79 2.41 4.81
N LEU A 141 26.24 1.60 3.92
CA LEU A 141 27.03 0.67 3.11
C LEU A 141 28.06 1.42 2.27
N PHE A 142 27.67 2.44 1.52
CA PHE A 142 28.60 3.19 0.66
C PHE A 142 29.72 3.85 1.44
N ALA A 143 29.44 4.33 2.65
CA ALA A 143 30.44 4.92 3.54
C ALA A 143 31.41 3.87 4.13
N ASN A 144 31.01 2.61 4.24
CA ASN A 144 31.72 1.57 4.98
C ASN A 144 32.05 0.30 4.18
N TYR A 145 31.77 0.25 2.87
CA TYR A 145 31.76 -0.99 2.08
C TYR A 145 33.07 -1.79 2.12
N ARG A 146 34.24 -1.11 2.27
CA ARG A 146 35.55 -1.75 2.41
C ARG A 146 35.97 -2.03 3.86
N LYS A 147 35.19 -1.61 4.84
CA LYS A 147 35.51 -1.84 6.25
C LYS A 147 35.28 -3.30 6.63
N THR A 148 36.15 -3.81 7.52
CA THR A 148 36.16 -5.20 7.96
C THR A 148 35.76 -5.35 9.42
N GLY A 149 35.62 -4.25 10.17
CA GLY A 149 35.40 -4.24 11.61
C GLY A 149 34.10 -4.93 12.05
N GLU A 150 34.10 -5.46 13.25
CA GLU A 150 32.94 -6.09 13.89
C GLU A 150 31.78 -5.10 14.03
N GLU A 151 32.03 -3.90 14.51
CA GLU A 151 31.03 -2.85 14.69
C GLU A 151 30.27 -2.50 13.39
N GLN A 152 30.98 -2.46 12.25
CA GLN A 152 30.35 -2.16 10.97
C GLN A 152 29.38 -3.25 10.53
N LYS A 153 29.72 -4.50 10.79
CA LYS A 153 28.86 -5.64 10.47
C LYS A 153 27.65 -5.72 11.41
N GLU A 154 27.83 -5.46 12.70
CA GLU A 154 26.75 -5.40 13.69
C GLU A 154 25.77 -4.26 13.35
N PHE A 155 26.29 -3.07 13.03
CA PHE A 155 25.41 -1.95 12.69
C PHE A 155 24.62 -2.22 11.40
N MET A 156 25.25 -2.85 10.39
CA MET A 156 24.56 -3.30 9.18
C MET A 156 23.44 -4.30 9.48
N GLN A 157 23.63 -5.22 10.45
CA GLN A 157 22.61 -6.14 10.92
C GLN A 157 21.43 -5.40 11.56
N ILE A 158 21.71 -4.39 12.39
CA ILE A 158 20.68 -3.57 13.03
C ILE A 158 19.83 -2.88 11.96
N LEU A 159 20.47 -2.23 10.99
CA LEU A 159 19.75 -1.54 9.91
C LEU A 159 18.87 -2.51 9.09
N MET A 160 19.39 -3.69 8.77
CA MET A 160 18.60 -4.70 8.05
C MET A 160 17.45 -5.25 8.90
N SER A 161 17.65 -5.46 10.20
CA SER A 161 16.60 -5.91 11.11
C SER A 161 15.47 -4.88 11.24
N GLU A 162 15.79 -3.59 11.24
CA GLU A 162 14.81 -2.51 11.22
C GLU A 162 13.98 -2.48 9.93
N ILE A 163 14.59 -2.80 8.79
CA ILE A 163 13.89 -2.96 7.52
C ILE A 163 12.92 -4.13 7.60
N ILE A 164 13.38 -5.32 8.02
CA ILE A 164 12.53 -6.52 8.15
C ILE A 164 11.36 -6.28 9.12
N SER A 165 11.59 -5.54 10.20
CA SER A 165 10.52 -5.17 11.14
C SER A 165 9.44 -4.33 10.47
N THR A 166 9.82 -3.33 9.69
CA THR A 166 8.89 -2.49 8.92
C THR A 166 8.12 -3.30 7.88
N GLU A 167 8.80 -4.17 7.15
CA GLU A 167 8.18 -5.08 6.16
C GLU A 167 7.19 -6.04 6.81
N THR A 168 7.51 -6.55 8.00
CA THR A 168 6.63 -7.46 8.75
C THR A 168 5.35 -6.73 9.18
N PHE A 169 5.46 -5.51 9.67
CA PHE A 169 4.31 -4.69 10.03
C PHE A 169 3.45 -4.36 8.80
N LEU A 170 4.08 -3.93 7.72
CA LEU A 170 3.40 -3.65 6.46
C LEU A 170 2.64 -4.88 5.92
N LYS A 171 3.25 -6.07 6.03
CA LYS A 171 2.58 -7.32 5.67
C LYS A 171 1.36 -7.61 6.54
N GLN A 172 1.41 -7.31 7.85
CA GLN A 172 0.26 -7.48 8.75
C GLN A 172 -0.91 -6.59 8.31
N SER A 173 -0.67 -5.31 8.02
CA SER A 173 -1.69 -4.40 7.51
C SER A 173 -2.27 -4.85 6.17
N ILE A 174 -1.45 -5.39 5.28
CA ILE A 174 -1.91 -5.99 4.02
C ILE A 174 -2.81 -7.21 4.28
N ASP A 175 -2.41 -8.09 5.20
CA ASP A 175 -3.18 -9.29 5.55
C ASP A 175 -4.53 -8.95 6.16
N GLU A 176 -4.68 -7.82 6.86
CA GLU A 176 -5.96 -7.31 7.38
C GLU A 176 -6.92 -6.99 6.23
N ILE A 177 -6.50 -6.17 5.26
CA ILE A 177 -7.34 -5.83 4.09
C ILE A 177 -7.74 -7.08 3.32
N ILE A 178 -6.78 -7.98 3.02
CA ILE A 178 -7.06 -9.19 2.23
C ILE A 178 -8.04 -10.15 2.96
N LYS A 179 -8.08 -10.13 4.29
CA LYS A 179 -9.02 -10.98 5.08
C LYS A 179 -10.41 -10.38 5.19
N GLU A 180 -10.52 -9.06 5.38
CA GLU A 180 -11.81 -8.37 5.49
C GLU A 180 -12.68 -8.62 4.26
N ASP A 181 -12.11 -8.54 3.07
CA ASP A 181 -12.84 -8.75 1.81
C ASP A 181 -13.39 -10.18 1.66
N LYS A 182 -12.63 -11.19 2.08
CA LYS A 182 -13.10 -12.59 2.08
C LYS A 182 -14.26 -12.85 3.04
N SER A 183 -14.48 -11.97 4.00
CA SER A 183 -15.60 -12.06 4.96
C SER A 183 -16.88 -11.45 4.41
N LEU A 184 -16.78 -10.53 3.45
CA LEU A 184 -17.92 -9.86 2.81
C LEU A 184 -18.49 -10.66 1.62
N GLU A 185 -17.73 -11.62 1.07
CA GLU A 185 -18.18 -12.51 -0.02
C GLU A 185 -18.97 -13.75 0.45
N LYS A 186 -19.21 -13.91 1.75
CA LYS A 186 -19.98 -15.01 2.35
C LYS A 186 -21.34 -14.52 2.85
#